data_6a7a4d404191e06e40b231e75b93413d
#
_entry.id   6a7a4d404191e06e40b231e75b93413d
#
_cell.length_a   1.000
_cell.length_b   1.000
_cell.length_c   1.000
_cell.angle_alpha   90.00
_cell.angle_beta   90.00
_cell.angle_gamma   90.00
#
_symmetry.space_group_name_H-M   'P 1'
#
loop_
_entity.id
_entity.type
_entity.pdbx_description
1 polymer ?
#
loop_
_entity_poly.entity_id
_entity_poly.type
_entity_poly.pdbx_seq_one_letter_code
_entity_poly.pdbx_strand_id
1 'polypeptide(L)'
;MTNKEYRKWLSEYSETVEQTMSEKEWSEVNYSSVPGSAMRKYSRAFTKQDSKRFDEWKNDKTTKASVSATYPHEVLACDDDSLAEKLWNNLPDLLSESDENILPMIDVSGSMFGQPLAVATSLGMYLSERTKGEFRDMFLTFSEHPELVRLQGDKVGERLRRIS
;
A
#
# COMPACT_ATOMS: atom_id res chain seq x y z
N MET A 1 -8.09 -12.07 34.92
CA MET A 1 -6.95 -11.95 33.99
C MET A 1 -6.63 -10.48 33.82
N THR A 2 -5.43 -10.06 34.19
CA THR A 2 -4.99 -8.67 34.02
C THR A 2 -4.70 -8.39 32.53
N ASN A 3 -4.67 -7.12 32.12
CA ASN A 3 -4.36 -6.73 30.76
C ASN A 3 -2.95 -7.21 30.30
N LYS A 4 -2.02 -7.36 31.28
CA LYS A 4 -0.66 -7.90 31.04
C LYS A 4 -0.71 -9.41 30.82
N GLU A 5 -1.50 -10.15 31.58
CA GLU A 5 -1.69 -11.60 31.41
C GLU A 5 -2.40 -11.93 30.11
N TYR A 6 -3.40 -11.11 29.73
CA TYR A 6 -4.10 -11.25 28.45
C TYR A 6 -3.18 -11.03 27.23
N ARG A 7 -2.34 -9.98 27.29
CA ARG A 7 -1.35 -9.72 26.24
C ARG A 7 -0.30 -10.82 26.15
N LYS A 8 0.15 -11.35 27.30
CA LYS A 8 1.08 -12.49 27.32
C LYS A 8 0.44 -13.74 26.72
N TRP A 9 -0.80 -14.03 27.11
CA TRP A 9 -1.56 -15.15 26.54
C TRP A 9 -1.75 -14.99 25.02
N LEU A 10 -2.16 -13.79 24.55
CA LEU A 10 -2.25 -13.52 23.09
C LEU A 10 -0.92 -13.72 22.39
N SER A 11 0.20 -13.32 22.96
CA SER A 11 1.51 -13.52 22.33
C SER A 11 1.95 -14.99 22.30
N GLU A 12 1.48 -15.81 23.22
CA GLU A 12 1.79 -17.25 23.27
C GLU A 12 0.91 -18.07 22.31
N TYR A 13 -0.28 -17.58 21.97
CA TYR A 13 -1.26 -18.30 21.12
C TYR A 13 -1.42 -17.71 19.71
N SER A 14 -0.95 -16.48 19.47
CA SER A 14 -0.96 -15.89 18.15
C SER A 14 0.41 -16.07 17.51
N GLU A 15 0.50 -16.89 16.48
CA GLU A 15 1.69 -16.98 15.61
C GLU A 15 1.87 -15.65 14.88
N THR A 16 2.44 -14.66 15.56
CA THR A 16 2.72 -13.36 14.96
C THR A 16 4.06 -13.41 14.23
N VAL A 17 4.17 -12.61 13.18
CA VAL A 17 5.43 -12.48 12.44
C VAL A 17 6.58 -12.06 13.35
N GLU A 18 6.31 -11.27 14.38
CA GLU A 18 7.29 -10.84 15.38
C GLU A 18 7.86 -12.01 16.21
N GLN A 19 7.05 -13.01 16.50
CA GLN A 19 7.52 -14.23 17.19
C GLN A 19 8.45 -15.04 16.30
N THR A 20 8.00 -15.37 15.09
CA THR A 20 8.81 -16.08 14.08
C THR A 20 10.14 -15.39 13.83
N MET A 21 10.13 -14.04 13.75
CA MET A 21 11.36 -13.24 13.62
C MET A 21 12.26 -13.32 14.86
N SER A 22 11.72 -13.33 16.07
CA SER A 22 12.48 -13.40 17.32
C SER A 22 13.13 -14.76 17.52
N GLU A 23 12.49 -15.82 17.05
CA GLU A 23 12.97 -17.20 17.03
C GLU A 23 13.95 -17.48 15.88
N LYS A 24 14.13 -16.50 14.97
CA LYS A 24 14.97 -16.57 13.77
C LYS A 24 14.52 -17.63 12.77
N GLU A 25 13.25 -18.01 12.82
CA GLU A 25 12.64 -18.99 11.92
C GLU A 25 12.13 -18.33 10.64
N TRP A 26 13.01 -17.64 9.92
CA TRP A 26 12.67 -16.85 8.74
C TRP A 26 12.02 -17.67 7.63
N SER A 27 12.36 -18.97 7.53
CA SER A 27 11.77 -19.91 6.57
C SER A 27 10.27 -20.17 6.82
N GLU A 28 9.81 -19.97 8.04
CA GLU A 28 8.40 -20.19 8.44
C GLU A 28 7.52 -18.96 8.22
N VAL A 29 8.10 -17.80 7.88
CA VAL A 29 7.31 -16.59 7.62
C VAL A 29 6.42 -16.79 6.42
N ASN A 30 5.10 -16.69 6.63
CA ASN A 30 4.11 -16.63 5.57
C ASN A 30 3.85 -15.16 5.18
N TYR A 31 4.55 -14.68 4.16
CA TYR A 31 4.45 -13.28 3.72
C TYR A 31 3.02 -12.87 3.32
N SER A 32 2.20 -13.78 2.81
CA SER A 32 0.82 -13.47 2.41
C SER A 32 -0.10 -13.18 3.60
N SER A 33 0.23 -13.66 4.80
CA SER A 33 -0.54 -13.42 6.03
C SER A 33 -0.05 -12.22 6.84
N VAL A 34 1.16 -11.71 6.56
CA VAL A 34 1.72 -10.55 7.27
C VAL A 34 0.92 -9.31 6.95
N PRO A 35 0.34 -8.61 7.97
CA PRO A 35 -0.40 -7.38 7.73
C PRO A 35 0.45 -6.31 7.04
N GLY A 36 -0.13 -5.52 6.13
CA GLY A 36 0.59 -4.55 5.32
C GLY A 36 1.39 -3.53 6.12
N SER A 37 0.92 -3.10 7.29
CA SER A 37 1.67 -2.23 8.21
C SER A 37 2.92 -2.90 8.76
N ALA A 38 2.82 -4.18 9.18
CA ALA A 38 3.94 -4.98 9.64
C ALA A 38 4.89 -5.30 8.47
N MET A 39 4.34 -5.60 7.28
CA MET A 39 5.12 -5.83 6.06
C MET A 39 6.03 -4.64 5.74
N ARG A 40 5.51 -3.42 5.76
CA ARG A 40 6.31 -2.20 5.58
C ARG A 40 7.38 -2.04 6.66
N LYS A 41 6.99 -2.20 7.92
CA LYS A 41 7.87 -2.03 9.09
C LYS A 41 9.07 -2.99 9.05
N TYR A 42 8.85 -4.22 8.63
CA TYR A 42 9.85 -5.29 8.67
C TYR A 42 10.47 -5.64 7.32
N SER A 43 10.09 -4.96 6.23
CA SER A 43 10.59 -5.21 4.87
C SER A 43 12.12 -5.29 4.78
N ARG A 44 12.83 -4.36 5.45
CA ARG A 44 14.30 -4.35 5.50
C ARG A 44 14.87 -5.59 6.19
N ALA A 45 14.20 -6.10 7.23
CA ALA A 45 14.61 -7.31 7.92
C ALA A 45 14.38 -8.54 7.04
N PHE A 46 13.25 -8.63 6.36
CA PHE A 46 12.96 -9.70 5.40
C PHE A 46 13.95 -9.71 4.24
N THR A 47 14.25 -8.56 3.65
CA THR A 47 15.28 -8.44 2.60
C THR A 47 16.66 -8.88 3.09
N LYS A 48 17.02 -8.59 4.36
CA LYS A 48 18.33 -8.96 4.91
C LYS A 48 18.43 -10.44 5.26
N GLN A 49 17.38 -11.05 5.79
CA GLN A 49 17.43 -12.38 6.39
C GLN A 49 16.87 -13.48 5.48
N ASP A 50 15.95 -13.16 4.59
CA ASP A 50 15.28 -14.12 3.70
C ASP A 50 15.01 -13.50 2.31
N SER A 51 16.04 -12.86 1.72
CA SER A 51 15.90 -12.08 0.48
C SER A 51 15.27 -12.89 -0.65
N LYS A 52 15.71 -14.13 -0.85
CA LYS A 52 15.25 -14.96 -1.97
C LYS A 52 13.73 -15.20 -1.93
N ARG A 53 13.22 -15.75 -0.81
CA ARG A 53 11.78 -16.04 -0.66
C ARG A 53 10.95 -14.76 -0.66
N PHE A 54 11.46 -13.69 -0.03
CA PHE A 54 10.77 -12.41 0.02
C PHE A 54 10.70 -11.77 -1.37
N ASP A 55 11.76 -11.81 -2.17
CA ASP A 55 11.77 -11.29 -3.55
C ASP A 55 10.90 -12.13 -4.48
N GLU A 56 10.91 -13.46 -4.34
CA GLU A 56 10.01 -14.35 -5.07
C GLU A 56 8.54 -14.01 -4.76
N TRP A 57 8.20 -13.84 -3.49
CA TRP A 57 6.83 -13.48 -3.09
C TRP A 57 6.41 -12.09 -3.59
N LYS A 58 7.29 -11.08 -3.50
CA LYS A 58 6.98 -9.72 -4.01
C LYS A 58 6.65 -9.73 -5.51
N ASN A 59 7.37 -10.51 -6.29
CA ASN A 59 7.25 -10.57 -7.74
C ASN A 59 6.20 -11.58 -8.24
N ASP A 60 5.73 -12.48 -7.39
CA ASP A 60 4.68 -13.45 -7.74
C ASP A 60 3.31 -12.77 -7.75
N LYS A 61 2.74 -12.62 -8.95
CA LYS A 61 1.40 -12.02 -9.15
C LYS A 61 0.25 -12.92 -8.70
N THR A 62 0.50 -14.20 -8.44
CA THR A 62 -0.54 -15.15 -8.04
C THR A 62 -0.81 -15.13 -6.54
N THR A 63 0.19 -14.80 -5.74
CA THR A 63 0.05 -14.68 -4.28
C THR A 63 -0.52 -13.32 -3.89
N LYS A 64 -1.32 -13.30 -2.82
CA LYS A 64 -1.92 -12.07 -2.31
C LYS A 64 -1.14 -11.50 -1.13
N ALA A 65 -1.27 -10.20 -0.91
CA ALA A 65 -0.79 -9.52 0.29
C ALA A 65 -1.97 -9.16 1.21
N SER A 66 -1.75 -9.23 2.51
CA SER A 66 -2.75 -8.84 3.51
C SER A 66 -2.73 -7.32 3.70
N VAL A 67 -3.69 -6.60 3.08
CA VAL A 67 -3.74 -5.13 3.06
C VAL A 67 -5.04 -4.54 3.60
N SER A 68 -5.86 -5.33 4.29
CA SER A 68 -7.20 -4.94 4.75
C SER A 68 -7.20 -3.69 5.67
N ALA A 69 -6.11 -3.41 6.34
CA ALA A 69 -5.94 -2.25 7.22
C ALA A 69 -4.80 -1.33 6.73
N THR A 70 -4.54 -1.30 5.42
CA THR A 70 -3.46 -0.49 4.83
C THR A 70 -4.08 0.59 3.94
N TYR A 71 -3.67 1.84 4.17
CA TYR A 71 -4.16 2.96 3.37
C TYR A 71 -3.26 3.22 2.15
N PRO A 72 -3.80 3.75 1.03
CA PRO A 72 -3.03 4.04 -0.18
C PRO A 72 -1.76 4.86 0.06
N HIS A 73 -1.81 5.93 0.85
CA HIS A 73 -0.64 6.76 1.16
C HIS A 73 0.46 6.01 1.92
N GLU A 74 0.08 5.03 2.73
CA GLU A 74 1.03 4.19 3.44
C GLU A 74 1.77 3.25 2.49
N VAL A 75 1.09 2.74 1.46
CA VAL A 75 1.70 1.91 0.42
C VAL A 75 2.73 2.72 -0.36
N LEU A 76 2.38 3.95 -0.75
CA LEU A 76 3.27 4.85 -1.49
C LEU A 76 4.48 5.33 -0.67
N ALA A 77 4.43 5.23 0.66
CA ALA A 77 5.55 5.51 1.55
C ALA A 77 6.53 4.34 1.70
N CYS A 78 6.37 3.23 0.96
CA CYS A 78 7.33 2.13 0.96
C CYS A 78 8.60 2.52 0.21
N ASP A 79 9.76 2.23 0.80
CA ASP A 79 11.07 2.42 0.16
C ASP A 79 11.36 1.38 -0.95
N ASP A 80 10.67 0.24 -0.94
CA ASP A 80 10.83 -0.86 -1.89
C ASP A 80 9.71 -0.80 -2.93
N ASP A 81 10.08 -0.43 -4.17
CA ASP A 81 9.13 -0.28 -5.29
C ASP A 81 8.37 -1.59 -5.59
N SER A 82 9.02 -2.74 -5.49
CA SER A 82 8.37 -4.04 -5.75
C SER A 82 7.36 -4.39 -4.66
N LEU A 83 7.67 -4.05 -3.41
CA LEU A 83 6.74 -4.19 -2.30
C LEU A 83 5.56 -3.22 -2.44
N ALA A 84 5.84 -1.95 -2.76
CA ALA A 84 4.80 -0.96 -3.01
C ALA A 84 3.83 -1.42 -4.10
N GLU A 85 4.35 -1.90 -5.22
CA GLU A 85 3.54 -2.44 -6.34
C GLU A 85 2.70 -3.65 -5.89
N LYS A 86 3.30 -4.58 -5.14
CA LYS A 86 2.59 -5.74 -4.59
C LYS A 86 1.43 -5.32 -3.69
N LEU A 87 1.68 -4.43 -2.72
CA LEU A 87 0.65 -3.96 -1.79
C LEU A 87 -0.44 -3.17 -2.52
N TRP A 88 -0.07 -2.28 -3.45
CA TRP A 88 -1.00 -1.46 -4.24
C TRP A 88 -1.98 -2.28 -5.05
N ASN A 89 -1.46 -3.30 -5.75
CA ASN A 89 -2.28 -4.19 -6.57
C ASN A 89 -3.21 -5.11 -5.74
N ASN A 90 -2.95 -5.24 -4.45
CA ASN A 90 -3.80 -6.00 -3.52
C ASN A 90 -4.75 -5.12 -2.71
N LEU A 91 -4.70 -3.78 -2.83
CA LEU A 91 -5.69 -2.91 -2.19
C LEU A 91 -7.10 -3.29 -2.69
N PRO A 92 -8.10 -3.33 -1.79
CA PRO A 92 -9.47 -3.69 -2.18
C PRO A 92 -9.98 -2.73 -3.25
N ASP A 93 -10.69 -3.22 -4.24
CA ASP A 93 -11.34 -2.37 -5.24
C ASP A 93 -12.72 -1.94 -4.74
N LEU A 94 -12.77 -0.73 -4.16
CA LEU A 94 -13.99 -0.15 -3.62
C LEU A 94 -14.96 0.33 -4.71
N LEU A 95 -14.52 0.40 -5.97
CA LEU A 95 -15.33 0.82 -7.12
C LEU A 95 -15.75 -0.35 -8.01
N SER A 96 -15.42 -1.58 -7.65
CA SER A 96 -15.67 -2.78 -8.46
C SER A 96 -17.14 -2.94 -8.88
N GLU A 97 -18.08 -2.59 -7.99
CA GLU A 97 -19.53 -2.65 -8.21
C GLU A 97 -20.13 -1.36 -8.77
N SER A 98 -19.33 -0.29 -8.92
CA SER A 98 -19.78 0.98 -9.49
C SER A 98 -19.51 1.04 -10.98
N ASP A 99 -20.49 1.49 -11.75
CA ASP A 99 -20.34 1.83 -13.16
C ASP A 99 -20.21 3.35 -13.40
N GLU A 100 -20.07 4.12 -12.32
CA GLU A 100 -19.92 5.56 -12.39
C GLU A 100 -18.56 5.95 -12.97
N ASN A 101 -18.60 6.99 -13.83
CA ASN A 101 -17.40 7.57 -14.42
C ASN A 101 -16.91 8.71 -13.50
N ILE A 102 -16.01 8.35 -12.57
CA ILE A 102 -15.53 9.25 -11.53
C ILE A 102 -14.27 9.97 -11.99
N LEU A 103 -14.28 11.30 -11.92
CA LEU A 103 -13.09 12.14 -12.07
C LEU A 103 -12.68 12.69 -10.69
N PRO A 104 -11.65 12.15 -10.05
CA PRO A 104 -11.16 12.67 -8.78
C PRO A 104 -10.62 14.10 -8.94
N MET A 105 -10.86 14.96 -7.96
CA MET A 105 -10.21 16.26 -7.84
C MET A 105 -9.28 16.24 -6.63
N ILE A 106 -8.00 16.54 -6.84
CA ILE A 106 -6.95 16.46 -5.84
C ILE A 106 -6.48 17.88 -5.48
N ASP A 107 -6.63 18.24 -4.21
CA ASP A 107 -6.07 19.49 -3.69
C ASP A 107 -4.54 19.35 -3.56
N VAL A 108 -3.82 20.08 -4.40
CA VAL A 108 -2.35 20.15 -4.41
C VAL A 108 -1.84 21.54 -3.99
N SER A 109 -2.70 22.35 -3.35
CA SER A 109 -2.32 23.67 -2.86
C SER A 109 -1.21 23.59 -1.81
N GLY A 110 -0.44 24.67 -1.64
CA GLY A 110 0.71 24.72 -0.72
C GLY A 110 0.35 24.43 0.74
N SER A 111 -0.91 24.66 1.15
CA SER A 111 -1.40 24.32 2.50
C SER A 111 -1.50 22.82 2.76
N MET A 112 -1.52 22.01 1.72
CA MET A 112 -1.60 20.54 1.79
C MET A 112 -0.26 19.86 2.03
N PHE A 113 0.84 20.60 2.12
CA PHE A 113 2.18 20.05 2.24
C PHE A 113 2.29 18.99 3.35
N GLY A 114 3.03 17.90 3.06
CA GLY A 114 3.26 16.78 3.97
C GLY A 114 2.20 15.68 3.88
N GLN A 115 1.73 15.19 5.02
CA GLN A 115 0.79 14.06 5.07
C GLN A 115 -0.55 14.35 4.36
N PRO A 116 -1.18 15.54 4.48
CA PRO A 116 -2.43 15.83 3.76
C PRO A 116 -2.28 15.65 2.25
N LEU A 117 -1.19 16.16 1.65
CA LEU A 117 -0.91 16.00 0.22
C LEU A 117 -0.70 14.54 -0.15
N ALA A 118 0.06 13.78 0.66
CA ALA A 118 0.29 12.36 0.43
C ALA A 118 -1.03 11.55 0.45
N VAL A 119 -1.94 11.88 1.36
CA VAL A 119 -3.27 11.26 1.42
C VAL A 119 -4.10 11.64 0.19
N ALA A 120 -4.19 12.92 -0.14
CA ALA A 120 -4.99 13.41 -1.26
C ALA A 120 -4.52 12.82 -2.59
N THR A 121 -3.21 12.86 -2.86
CA THR A 121 -2.63 12.33 -4.11
C THR A 121 -2.78 10.82 -4.23
N SER A 122 -2.55 10.08 -3.14
CA SER A 122 -2.70 8.62 -3.14
C SER A 122 -4.13 8.16 -3.34
N LEU A 123 -5.11 8.83 -2.71
CA LEU A 123 -6.52 8.55 -2.91
C LEU A 123 -6.99 8.93 -4.32
N GLY A 124 -6.56 10.07 -4.84
CA GLY A 124 -6.86 10.47 -6.19
C GLY A 124 -6.33 9.48 -7.21
N MET A 125 -5.08 9.03 -7.08
CA MET A 125 -4.49 7.99 -7.91
C MET A 125 -5.25 6.67 -7.77
N TYR A 126 -5.55 6.24 -6.55
CA TYR A 126 -6.31 5.02 -6.28
C TYR A 126 -7.68 5.02 -6.96
N LEU A 127 -8.43 6.12 -6.86
CA LEU A 127 -9.76 6.25 -7.46
C LEU A 127 -9.68 6.34 -8.99
N SER A 128 -8.74 7.13 -9.54
CA SER A 128 -8.58 7.28 -10.99
C SER A 128 -8.22 5.98 -11.71
N GLU A 129 -7.41 5.12 -11.09
CA GLU A 129 -7.05 3.82 -11.66
C GLU A 129 -8.20 2.80 -11.64
N ARG A 130 -9.14 2.95 -10.70
CA ARG A 130 -10.26 2.01 -10.49
C ARG A 130 -11.59 2.48 -11.05
N THR A 131 -11.69 3.76 -11.44
CA THR A 131 -12.86 4.24 -12.15
C THR A 131 -12.97 3.59 -13.53
N LYS A 132 -14.21 3.49 -14.02
CA LYS A 132 -14.51 2.98 -15.36
C LYS A 132 -14.78 4.18 -16.29
N GLY A 133 -14.67 3.97 -17.60
CA GLY A 133 -15.03 4.96 -18.60
C GLY A 133 -13.88 5.89 -18.99
N GLU A 134 -14.26 7.08 -19.49
CA GLU A 134 -13.33 7.99 -20.17
C GLU A 134 -12.32 8.66 -19.23
N PHE A 135 -12.67 8.79 -17.95
CA PHE A 135 -11.81 9.42 -16.95
C PHE A 135 -10.85 8.44 -16.24
N ARG A 136 -10.79 7.19 -16.68
CA ARG A 136 -9.84 6.25 -16.15
C ARG A 136 -8.41 6.77 -16.31
N ASP A 137 -7.62 6.61 -15.24
CA ASP A 137 -6.24 7.11 -15.13
C ASP A 137 -6.13 8.63 -15.24
N MET A 138 -7.22 9.36 -14.95
CA MET A 138 -7.23 10.82 -14.94
C MET A 138 -7.68 11.37 -13.59
N PHE A 139 -7.15 12.54 -13.25
CA PHE A 139 -7.63 13.36 -12.14
C PHE A 139 -7.45 14.84 -12.45
N LEU A 140 -8.22 15.67 -11.76
CA LEU A 140 -8.12 17.13 -11.84
C LEU A 140 -7.35 17.64 -10.62
N THR A 141 -6.37 18.53 -10.82
CA THR A 141 -5.73 19.22 -9.71
C THR A 141 -6.59 20.40 -9.27
N PHE A 142 -6.68 20.60 -7.95
CA PHE A 142 -7.21 21.84 -7.40
C PHE A 142 -6.04 22.66 -6.87
N SER A 143 -5.77 23.79 -7.54
CA SER A 143 -4.68 24.71 -7.26
C SER A 143 -5.01 26.07 -7.89
N GLU A 144 -4.11 27.04 -7.82
CA GLU A 144 -4.23 28.32 -8.52
C GLU A 144 -4.37 28.16 -10.05
N HIS A 145 -3.77 27.10 -10.60
CA HIS A 145 -3.87 26.70 -12.00
C HIS A 145 -4.32 25.24 -12.09
N PRO A 146 -5.64 24.99 -12.13
CA PRO A 146 -6.16 23.62 -12.24
C PRO A 146 -5.78 22.95 -13.56
N GLU A 147 -5.34 21.70 -13.49
CA GLU A 147 -4.95 20.91 -14.66
C GLU A 147 -5.61 19.54 -14.65
N LEU A 148 -6.01 19.06 -15.83
CA LEU A 148 -6.40 17.67 -16.03
C LEU A 148 -5.15 16.84 -16.29
N VAL A 149 -4.82 15.98 -15.35
CA VAL A 149 -3.61 15.13 -15.38
C VAL A 149 -4.00 13.71 -15.74
N ARG A 150 -3.24 13.10 -16.66
CA ARG A 150 -3.33 11.66 -16.93
C ARG A 150 -2.15 10.95 -16.29
N LEU A 151 -2.45 9.92 -15.48
CA LEU A 151 -1.44 9.03 -14.91
C LEU A 151 -0.67 8.30 -16.01
N GLN A 152 0.64 8.23 -15.89
CA GLN A 152 1.52 7.57 -16.83
C GLN A 152 2.62 6.82 -16.07
N GLY A 153 2.95 5.62 -16.52
CA GLY A 153 3.98 4.77 -15.95
C GLY A 153 3.46 3.37 -15.65
N ASP A 154 4.35 2.40 -15.71
CA ASP A 154 4.01 0.99 -15.52
C ASP A 154 4.00 0.61 -14.03
N LYS A 155 4.73 1.36 -13.20
CA LYS A 155 4.85 1.13 -11.77
C LYS A 155 4.18 2.24 -10.95
N VAL A 156 3.68 1.87 -9.78
CA VAL A 156 3.00 2.80 -8.86
C VAL A 156 3.89 4.00 -8.49
N GLY A 157 5.18 3.78 -8.25
CA GLY A 157 6.13 4.85 -7.94
C GLY A 157 6.40 5.80 -9.12
N GLU A 158 6.29 5.36 -10.36
CA GLU A 158 6.43 6.20 -11.55
C GLU A 158 5.22 7.09 -11.74
N ARG A 159 4.02 6.53 -11.53
CA ARG A 159 2.76 7.27 -11.60
C ARG A 159 2.69 8.37 -10.55
N LEU A 160 3.16 8.08 -9.33
CA LEU A 160 3.19 9.07 -8.24
C LEU A 160 4.10 10.27 -8.53
N ARG A 161 5.29 10.04 -9.08
CA ARG A 161 6.28 11.11 -9.36
C ARG A 161 5.80 12.18 -10.34
N ARG A 162 4.70 11.94 -11.04
CA ARG A 162 4.10 12.93 -11.94
C ARG A 162 3.03 13.80 -11.30
N ILE A 163 2.65 13.51 -10.07
CA ILE A 163 1.64 14.25 -9.31
C ILE A 163 2.29 15.28 -8.36
N SER A 164 3.56 15.09 -8.02
CA SER A 164 4.33 15.91 -7.07
C SER A 164 5.13 17.00 -7.73
#